data_3268c770c7cf371ae3b96dc49aa9ac29
#
_entry.id   3268c770c7cf371ae3b96dc49aa9ac29
#
_cell.length_a   1.000
_cell.length_b   1.000
_cell.length_c   1.000
_cell.angle_alpha   90.00
_cell.angle_beta   90.00
_cell.angle_gamma   90.00
#
_symmetry.space_group_name_H-M   'P 1'
#
loop_
_entity.id
_entity.type
_entity.pdbx_description
1 polymer ?
#
loop_
_entity_poly.entity_id
_entity_poly.type
_entity_poly.pdbx_seq_one_letter_code
_entity_poly.pdbx_strand_id
1 'polypeptide(L)'
;MIEKRQFYINGAWVDPIEGRDHHVIDPSTEEPCAVISLGGQADTDAAVTAAKAAFPAWMATPASERADLVEKLLEVYKSRQEEMAQAISIEMGAPIDMSRQQQVGAGSWHIQNFIDEARKFAFDRPLGDHAPNDRIIYEAVGVCALITPWNWPMNQVTLKVCAAAVAGCTMVLKPSEESPLNAVLFAEMMHEAGFPPGVFNLVNGDGAGVGSQLSAHPDVDMVSFTGSTRAGKLISKSAADTLKRVHLELGGKGATLVFADADEKA
;
A
#
# COMPACT_ATOMS: atom_id res chain seq x y z
N MET A 1 -25.47 4.69 4.49
CA MET A 1 -24.09 5.22 4.53
C MET A 1 -23.19 4.16 5.18
N ILE A 2 -22.07 3.84 4.58
CA ILE A 2 -21.10 2.85 5.09
C ILE A 2 -20.30 3.48 6.22
N GLU A 3 -20.08 2.76 7.34
CA GLU A 3 -19.29 3.25 8.48
C GLU A 3 -18.03 2.41 8.66
N LYS A 4 -16.84 3.03 8.49
CA LYS A 4 -15.51 2.38 8.58
C LYS A 4 -14.53 3.30 9.33
N ARG A 5 -14.85 3.58 10.62
CA ARG A 5 -14.06 4.50 11.46
C ARG A 5 -12.81 3.88 12.07
N GLN A 6 -12.75 2.55 12.18
CA GLN A 6 -11.63 1.84 12.80
C GLN A 6 -10.40 1.79 11.89
N PHE A 7 -9.23 1.72 12.52
CA PHE A 7 -7.95 1.43 11.87
C PHE A 7 -7.61 -0.05 12.06
N TYR A 8 -6.80 -0.59 11.17
CA TYR A 8 -6.27 -1.94 11.33
C TYR A 8 -4.83 -1.86 11.85
N ILE A 9 -4.64 -2.16 13.12
CA ILE A 9 -3.33 -2.05 13.79
C ILE A 9 -3.06 -3.33 14.58
N ASN A 10 -1.84 -3.87 14.43
CA ASN A 10 -1.38 -5.05 15.15
C ASN A 10 -2.34 -6.25 15.06
N GLY A 11 -2.88 -6.51 13.88
CA GLY A 11 -3.78 -7.63 13.63
C GLY A 11 -5.22 -7.46 14.12
N ALA A 12 -5.61 -6.26 14.55
CA ALA A 12 -6.94 -5.98 15.06
C ALA A 12 -7.52 -4.68 14.51
N TRP A 13 -8.85 -4.61 14.44
CA TRP A 13 -9.58 -3.38 14.20
C TRP A 13 -9.70 -2.62 15.52
N VAL A 14 -9.19 -1.38 15.55
CA VAL A 14 -9.13 -0.55 16.75
C VAL A 14 -9.81 0.79 16.50
N ASP A 15 -10.43 1.32 17.55
CA ASP A 15 -10.98 2.67 17.49
C ASP A 15 -9.86 3.71 17.47
N PRO A 16 -10.02 4.82 16.74
CA PRO A 16 -9.06 5.90 16.72
C PRO A 16 -8.81 6.50 18.10
N ILE A 17 -7.55 6.82 18.40
CA ILE A 17 -7.17 7.54 19.63
C ILE A 17 -7.48 9.03 19.45
N GLU A 18 -7.16 9.58 18.30
CA GLU A 18 -7.35 11.00 17.92
C GLU A 18 -8.16 11.14 16.64
N GLY A 19 -9.23 10.33 16.50
CA GLY A 19 -10.02 10.25 15.28
C GLY A 19 -10.86 11.49 15.01
N ARG A 20 -10.96 11.83 13.72
CA ARG A 20 -11.81 12.89 13.19
C ARG A 20 -12.63 12.34 12.03
N ASP A 21 -13.97 12.45 12.10
CA ASP A 21 -14.85 11.97 11.03
C ASP A 21 -14.55 12.66 9.70
N HIS A 22 -14.54 11.88 8.64
CA HIS A 22 -14.40 12.33 7.27
C HIS A 22 -15.43 11.61 6.38
N HIS A 23 -16.18 12.37 5.60
CA HIS A 23 -17.15 11.83 4.66
C HIS A 23 -16.48 11.54 3.32
N VAL A 24 -16.60 10.29 2.89
CA VAL A 24 -16.21 9.87 1.55
C VAL A 24 -17.36 10.19 0.61
N ILE A 25 -17.07 10.91 -0.45
CA ILE A 25 -18.07 11.37 -1.41
C ILE A 25 -18.13 10.42 -2.60
N ASP A 26 -19.32 9.97 -2.96
CA ASP A 26 -19.57 9.34 -4.25
C ASP A 26 -19.55 10.40 -5.35
N PRO A 27 -18.55 10.42 -6.25
CA PRO A 27 -18.43 11.46 -7.25
C PRO A 27 -19.55 11.43 -8.32
N SER A 28 -20.33 10.34 -8.40
CA SER A 28 -21.46 10.25 -9.34
C SER A 28 -22.71 10.94 -8.84
N THR A 29 -22.86 11.06 -7.53
CA THR A 29 -24.02 11.69 -6.87
C THR A 29 -23.67 12.98 -6.15
N GLU A 30 -22.36 13.21 -5.89
CA GLU A 30 -21.82 14.30 -5.06
C GLU A 30 -22.30 14.24 -3.59
N GLU A 31 -22.79 13.06 -3.16
CA GLU A 31 -23.33 12.85 -1.83
C GLU A 31 -22.40 11.92 -1.01
N PRO A 32 -22.42 12.03 0.33
CA PRO A 32 -21.65 11.13 1.19
C PRO A 32 -22.10 9.67 1.06
N CYS A 33 -21.20 8.76 0.67
CA CYS A 33 -21.44 7.32 0.60
C CYS A 33 -20.94 6.58 1.83
N ALA A 34 -19.86 7.10 2.46
CA ALA A 34 -19.28 6.50 3.66
C ALA A 34 -18.77 7.55 4.65
N VAL A 35 -18.48 7.10 5.87
CA VAL A 35 -17.74 7.85 6.87
C VAL A 35 -16.57 6.99 7.36
N ILE A 36 -15.37 7.60 7.40
CA ILE A 36 -14.15 7.06 8.00
C ILE A 36 -13.65 7.98 9.10
N SER A 37 -12.64 7.57 9.85
CA SER A 37 -11.87 8.48 10.70
C SER A 37 -10.55 8.84 10.04
N LEU A 38 -10.11 10.09 10.20
CA LEU A 38 -8.74 10.49 9.94
C LEU A 38 -7.97 10.47 11.26
N GLY A 39 -6.87 9.72 11.30
CA GLY A 39 -6.04 9.55 12.50
C GLY A 39 -5.17 10.76 12.81
N GLY A 40 -4.66 10.76 14.04
CA GLY A 40 -3.70 11.72 14.54
C GLY A 40 -2.31 11.12 14.77
N GLN A 41 -1.47 11.86 15.52
CA GLN A 41 -0.11 11.43 15.84
C GLN A 41 -0.11 10.13 16.66
N ALA A 42 -0.98 10.03 17.66
CA ALA A 42 -1.04 8.85 18.52
C ALA A 42 -1.41 7.58 17.74
N ASP A 43 -2.31 7.67 16.75
CA ASP A 43 -2.67 6.55 15.88
C ASP A 43 -1.51 6.14 14.97
N THR A 44 -0.80 7.13 14.43
CA THR A 44 0.40 6.91 13.60
C THR A 44 1.49 6.22 14.41
N ASP A 45 1.77 6.69 15.62
CA ASP A 45 2.78 6.12 16.52
C ASP A 45 2.43 4.68 16.93
N ALA A 46 1.14 4.39 17.20
CA ALA A 46 0.68 3.04 17.52
C ALA A 46 0.91 2.07 16.35
N ALA A 47 0.58 2.49 15.12
CA ALA A 47 0.78 1.67 13.93
C ALA A 47 2.26 1.42 13.62
N VAL A 48 3.11 2.45 13.72
CA VAL A 48 4.55 2.32 13.50
C VAL A 48 5.20 1.46 14.59
N THR A 49 4.78 1.62 15.85
CA THR A 49 5.25 0.79 16.97
C THR A 49 4.92 -0.69 16.73
N ALA A 50 3.70 -1.00 16.28
CA ALA A 50 3.30 -2.35 15.93
C ALA A 50 4.14 -2.94 14.79
N ALA A 51 4.35 -2.14 13.73
CA ALA A 51 5.18 -2.53 12.59
C ALA A 51 6.64 -2.81 13.01
N LYS A 52 7.21 -1.93 13.84
CA LYS A 52 8.58 -2.09 14.37
C LYS A 52 8.73 -3.34 15.24
N ALA A 53 7.74 -3.62 16.08
CA ALA A 53 7.76 -4.81 16.94
C ALA A 53 7.68 -6.12 16.14
N ALA A 54 6.93 -6.15 15.03
CA ALA A 54 6.78 -7.32 14.17
C ALA A 54 7.97 -7.54 13.23
N PHE A 55 8.76 -6.50 12.94
CA PHE A 55 9.79 -6.53 11.91
C PHE A 55 10.84 -7.63 12.10
N PRO A 56 11.45 -7.87 13.28
CA PRO A 56 12.49 -8.88 13.42
C PRO A 56 12.01 -10.30 13.07
N ALA A 57 10.80 -10.66 13.48
CA ALA A 57 10.22 -11.98 13.21
C ALA A 57 9.86 -12.11 11.72
N TRP A 58 9.26 -11.06 11.13
CA TRP A 58 8.88 -11.08 9.72
C TRP A 58 10.08 -11.10 8.78
N MET A 59 11.11 -10.33 9.06
CA MET A 59 12.37 -10.34 8.29
C MET A 59 13.03 -11.73 8.33
N ALA A 60 12.98 -12.42 9.47
CA ALA A 60 13.55 -13.76 9.64
C ALA A 60 12.70 -14.87 8.99
N THR A 61 11.43 -14.60 8.63
CA THR A 61 10.57 -15.56 7.93
C THR A 61 11.16 -15.87 6.54
N PRO A 62 11.29 -17.14 6.13
CA PRO A 62 11.78 -17.50 4.82
C PRO A 62 11.01 -16.82 3.68
N ALA A 63 11.70 -16.42 2.62
CA ALA A 63 11.08 -15.76 1.48
C ALA A 63 9.97 -16.60 0.83
N SER A 64 10.12 -17.94 0.81
CA SER A 64 9.10 -18.86 0.34
C SER A 64 7.82 -18.79 1.18
N GLU A 65 7.94 -18.76 2.51
CA GLU A 65 6.78 -18.67 3.40
C GLU A 65 6.07 -17.31 3.28
N ARG A 66 6.83 -16.23 3.08
CA ARG A 66 6.25 -14.92 2.78
C ARG A 66 5.49 -14.92 1.45
N ALA A 67 6.05 -15.57 0.42
CA ALA A 67 5.37 -15.73 -0.87
C ALA A 67 4.10 -16.59 -0.75
N ASP A 68 4.11 -17.65 0.06
CA ASP A 68 2.93 -18.50 0.31
C ASP A 68 1.80 -17.72 1.01
N LEU A 69 2.13 -16.80 1.93
CA LEU A 69 1.13 -15.91 2.53
C LEU A 69 0.55 -14.91 1.51
N VAL A 70 1.37 -14.37 0.62
CA VAL A 70 0.89 -13.50 -0.47
C VAL A 70 0.04 -14.29 -1.48
N GLU A 71 0.31 -15.59 -1.68
CA GLU A 71 -0.55 -16.46 -2.49
C GLU A 71 -1.92 -16.67 -1.85
N LYS A 72 -1.99 -16.90 -0.54
CA LYS A 72 -3.27 -16.93 0.21
C LYS A 72 -4.03 -15.61 0.09
N LEU A 73 -3.31 -14.48 0.17
CA LEU A 73 -3.93 -13.17 -0.08
C LEU A 73 -4.54 -13.09 -1.48
N LEU A 74 -3.86 -13.61 -2.50
CA LEU A 74 -4.40 -13.64 -3.86
C LEU A 74 -5.68 -14.47 -3.98
N GLU A 75 -5.75 -15.60 -3.28
CA GLU A 75 -6.97 -16.44 -3.23
C GLU A 75 -8.13 -15.68 -2.60
N VAL A 76 -7.90 -15.06 -1.44
CA VAL A 76 -8.89 -14.20 -0.75
C VAL A 76 -9.30 -13.02 -1.65
N TYR A 77 -8.34 -12.34 -2.25
CA TYR A 77 -8.59 -11.22 -3.16
C TYR A 77 -9.47 -11.64 -4.34
N LYS A 78 -9.19 -12.79 -4.98
CA LYS A 78 -9.98 -13.32 -6.09
C LYS A 78 -11.41 -13.67 -5.66
N SER A 79 -11.62 -14.18 -4.44
CA SER A 79 -12.95 -14.53 -3.93
C SER A 79 -13.81 -13.29 -3.64
N ARG A 80 -13.20 -12.12 -3.41
CA ARG A 80 -13.88 -10.87 -3.04
C ARG A 80 -13.76 -9.76 -4.12
N GLN A 81 -13.49 -10.13 -5.38
CA GLN A 81 -13.26 -9.16 -6.47
C GLN A 81 -14.48 -8.27 -6.76
N GLU A 82 -15.69 -8.81 -6.68
CA GLU A 82 -16.90 -8.01 -6.92
C GLU A 82 -17.11 -6.97 -5.82
N GLU A 83 -16.86 -7.32 -4.55
CA GLU A 83 -16.93 -6.41 -3.43
C GLU A 83 -15.91 -5.27 -3.59
N MET A 84 -14.69 -5.60 -4.02
CA MET A 84 -13.65 -4.62 -4.32
C MET A 84 -14.03 -3.69 -5.47
N ALA A 85 -14.63 -4.23 -6.54
CA ALA A 85 -15.08 -3.43 -7.68
C ALA A 85 -16.18 -2.43 -7.29
N GLN A 86 -17.12 -2.85 -6.44
CA GLN A 86 -18.18 -1.98 -5.92
C GLN A 86 -17.60 -0.87 -5.03
N ALA A 87 -16.67 -1.21 -4.12
CA ALA A 87 -16.00 -0.22 -3.27
C ALA A 87 -15.28 0.84 -4.11
N ILE A 88 -14.50 0.43 -5.10
CA ILE A 88 -13.78 1.35 -6.00
C ILE A 88 -14.76 2.20 -6.81
N SER A 89 -15.83 1.60 -7.33
CA SER A 89 -16.80 2.34 -8.15
C SER A 89 -17.49 3.45 -7.36
N ILE A 90 -17.90 3.17 -6.13
CA ILE A 90 -18.64 4.14 -5.31
C ILE A 90 -17.75 5.27 -4.78
N GLU A 91 -16.50 4.99 -4.39
CA GLU A 91 -15.63 6.01 -3.77
C GLU A 91 -14.78 6.79 -4.78
N MET A 92 -14.46 6.21 -5.94
CA MET A 92 -13.58 6.81 -6.95
C MET A 92 -14.34 7.22 -8.21
N GLY A 93 -15.55 6.70 -8.42
CA GLY A 93 -16.37 7.01 -9.58
C GLY A 93 -15.97 6.28 -10.86
N ALA A 94 -15.14 5.25 -10.80
CA ALA A 94 -14.85 4.44 -11.98
C ALA A 94 -16.12 3.70 -12.43
N PRO A 95 -16.43 3.66 -13.74
CA PRO A 95 -17.51 2.82 -14.23
C PRO A 95 -17.34 1.38 -13.75
N ILE A 96 -18.45 0.76 -13.31
CA ILE A 96 -18.38 -0.55 -12.64
C ILE A 96 -17.69 -1.63 -13.49
N ASP A 97 -17.87 -1.63 -14.80
CA ASP A 97 -17.20 -2.59 -15.68
C ASP A 97 -15.68 -2.32 -15.77
N MET A 98 -15.26 -1.05 -15.75
CA MET A 98 -13.85 -0.69 -15.64
C MET A 98 -13.28 -1.10 -14.28
N SER A 99 -14.05 -0.91 -13.20
CA SER A 99 -13.64 -1.37 -11.86
C SER A 99 -13.43 -2.87 -11.81
N ARG A 100 -14.35 -3.66 -12.36
CA ARG A 100 -14.23 -5.12 -12.44
C ARG A 100 -13.04 -5.60 -13.28
N GLN A 101 -12.89 -5.04 -14.49
CA GLN A 101 -11.93 -5.56 -15.47
C GLN A 101 -10.52 -5.00 -15.29
N GLN A 102 -10.39 -3.71 -14.96
CA GLN A 102 -9.10 -3.03 -14.96
C GLN A 102 -8.60 -2.72 -13.55
N GLN A 103 -9.41 -2.06 -12.70
CA GLN A 103 -8.97 -1.66 -11.37
C GLN A 103 -8.66 -2.87 -10.49
N VAL A 104 -9.62 -3.80 -10.38
CA VAL A 104 -9.45 -5.03 -9.60
C VAL A 104 -8.48 -5.99 -10.29
N GLY A 105 -8.53 -6.08 -11.62
CA GLY A 105 -7.61 -6.88 -12.42
C GLY A 105 -6.15 -6.50 -12.22
N ALA A 106 -5.84 -5.19 -12.16
CA ALA A 106 -4.48 -4.72 -11.88
C ALA A 106 -3.98 -5.20 -10.51
N GLY A 107 -4.84 -5.19 -9.48
CA GLY A 107 -4.51 -5.70 -8.15
C GLY A 107 -4.08 -7.17 -8.19
N SER A 108 -4.91 -8.05 -8.75
CA SER A 108 -4.60 -9.48 -8.84
C SER A 108 -3.37 -9.77 -9.69
N TRP A 109 -3.15 -9.01 -10.77
CA TRP A 109 -1.97 -9.15 -11.61
C TRP A 109 -0.67 -8.80 -10.86
N HIS A 110 -0.67 -7.71 -10.10
CA HIS A 110 0.50 -7.32 -9.30
C HIS A 110 0.78 -8.33 -8.17
N ILE A 111 -0.26 -8.79 -7.46
CA ILE A 111 -0.08 -9.79 -6.40
C ILE A 111 0.58 -11.04 -6.98
N GLN A 112 0.07 -11.55 -8.12
CA GLN A 112 0.65 -12.73 -8.78
C GLN A 112 2.11 -12.52 -9.20
N ASN A 113 2.43 -11.35 -9.79
CA ASN A 113 3.80 -11.04 -10.21
C ASN A 113 4.79 -11.02 -9.03
N PHE A 114 4.38 -10.46 -7.88
CA PHE A 114 5.24 -10.47 -6.70
C PHE A 114 5.46 -11.87 -6.12
N ILE A 115 4.46 -12.76 -6.19
CA ILE A 115 4.62 -14.18 -5.84
C ILE A 115 5.65 -14.84 -6.75
N ASP A 116 5.48 -14.68 -8.06
CA ASP A 116 6.34 -15.30 -9.06
C ASP A 116 7.79 -14.82 -8.96
N GLU A 117 7.98 -13.52 -8.77
CA GLU A 117 9.32 -12.95 -8.62
C GLU A 117 9.96 -13.29 -7.28
N ALA A 118 9.21 -13.31 -6.18
CA ALA A 118 9.74 -13.69 -4.86
C ALA A 118 10.26 -15.14 -4.85
N ARG A 119 9.60 -16.03 -5.59
CA ARG A 119 10.01 -17.44 -5.72
C ARG A 119 11.26 -17.66 -6.57
N LYS A 120 11.58 -16.72 -7.46
CA LYS A 120 12.76 -16.77 -8.35
C LYS A 120 13.93 -15.97 -7.81
N PHE A 121 13.67 -14.98 -6.96
CA PHE A 121 14.69 -14.04 -6.52
C PHE A 121 15.68 -14.69 -5.55
N ALA A 122 16.96 -14.63 -5.88
CA ALA A 122 18.03 -15.12 -5.03
C ALA A 122 18.41 -14.06 -3.98
N PHE A 123 17.75 -14.11 -2.80
CA PHE A 123 18.03 -13.21 -1.69
C PHE A 123 19.44 -13.37 -1.11
N ASP A 124 20.04 -14.53 -1.32
CA ASP A 124 21.42 -14.84 -0.94
C ASP A 124 22.10 -15.57 -2.09
N ARG A 125 23.20 -15.00 -2.62
CA ARG A 125 23.94 -15.56 -3.75
C ARG A 125 25.45 -15.29 -3.64
N PRO A 126 26.31 -16.12 -4.25
CA PRO A 126 27.75 -15.83 -4.35
C PRO A 126 27.98 -14.48 -5.03
N LEU A 127 29.05 -13.77 -4.61
CA LEU A 127 29.48 -12.53 -5.26
C LEU A 127 29.99 -12.80 -6.69
N GLY A 128 30.74 -13.88 -6.86
CA GLY A 128 31.26 -14.32 -8.15
C GLY A 128 32.52 -15.19 -8.00
N ASP A 129 33.01 -15.75 -9.10
CA ASP A 129 34.14 -16.67 -9.10
C ASP A 129 35.46 -16.03 -8.61
N HIS A 130 35.59 -14.71 -8.73
CA HIS A 130 36.73 -13.93 -8.25
C HIS A 130 36.76 -13.76 -6.73
N ALA A 131 35.68 -14.04 -6.05
CA ALA A 131 35.51 -13.90 -4.60
C ALA A 131 34.61 -15.03 -4.05
N PRO A 132 35.08 -16.29 -4.06
CA PRO A 132 34.22 -17.47 -3.83
C PRO A 132 33.66 -17.56 -2.40
N ASN A 133 34.28 -16.86 -1.45
CA ASN A 133 33.84 -16.84 -0.05
C ASN A 133 32.93 -15.65 0.28
N ASP A 134 32.74 -14.72 -0.68
CA ASP A 134 31.91 -13.53 -0.48
C ASP A 134 30.51 -13.76 -1.03
N ARG A 135 29.52 -13.14 -0.38
CA ARG A 135 28.11 -13.28 -0.73
C ARG A 135 27.43 -11.92 -0.86
N ILE A 136 26.45 -11.85 -1.74
CA ILE A 136 25.50 -10.75 -1.80
C ILE A 136 24.25 -11.20 -1.07
N ILE A 137 23.90 -10.49 0.00
CA ILE A 137 22.71 -10.76 0.81
C ILE A 137 21.76 -9.56 0.66
N TYR A 138 20.50 -9.84 0.30
CA TYR A 138 19.44 -8.84 0.24
C TYR A 138 18.61 -8.92 1.51
N GLU A 139 18.62 -7.85 2.29
CA GLU A 139 17.90 -7.75 3.54
C GLU A 139 16.72 -6.80 3.43
N ALA A 140 15.69 -7.01 4.25
CA ALA A 140 14.55 -6.11 4.35
C ALA A 140 14.98 -4.71 4.84
N VAL A 141 14.37 -3.67 4.30
CA VAL A 141 14.73 -2.28 4.62
C VAL A 141 14.34 -1.92 6.07
N GLY A 142 13.24 -2.48 6.58
CA GLY A 142 12.67 -2.11 7.87
C GLY A 142 11.17 -1.84 7.81
N VAL A 143 10.73 -0.83 8.53
CA VAL A 143 9.34 -0.34 8.53
C VAL A 143 9.11 0.59 7.34
N CYS A 144 8.13 0.29 6.50
CA CYS A 144 7.78 1.06 5.32
C CYS A 144 6.48 1.84 5.53
N ALA A 145 6.51 3.16 5.35
CA ALA A 145 5.33 3.98 5.17
C ALA A 145 4.90 3.94 3.70
N LEU A 146 3.70 3.44 3.44
CA LEU A 146 3.14 3.28 2.10
C LEU A 146 2.00 4.28 1.92
N ILE A 147 2.14 5.26 1.05
CA ILE A 147 1.17 6.34 0.85
C ILE A 147 0.68 6.30 -0.60
N THR A 148 -0.63 6.08 -0.78
CA THR A 148 -1.23 5.84 -2.09
C THR A 148 -2.24 6.92 -2.48
N PRO A 149 -2.37 7.25 -3.79
CA PRO A 149 -3.35 8.16 -4.32
C PRO A 149 -4.71 7.47 -4.54
N TRP A 150 -5.68 8.25 -5.01
CA TRP A 150 -7.07 7.82 -5.24
C TRP A 150 -7.35 7.25 -6.64
N ASN A 151 -6.53 7.56 -7.63
CA ASN A 151 -6.89 7.41 -9.06
C ASN A 151 -6.79 5.98 -9.63
N TRP A 152 -5.95 5.12 -9.05
CA TRP A 152 -5.83 3.69 -9.36
C TRP A 152 -5.61 2.90 -8.07
N PRO A 153 -6.61 2.78 -7.19
CA PRO A 153 -6.42 2.32 -5.80
C PRO A 153 -5.69 0.99 -5.71
N MET A 154 -6.23 -0.09 -6.27
CA MET A 154 -5.63 -1.41 -6.12
C MET A 154 -4.30 -1.58 -6.86
N ASN A 155 -4.10 -0.91 -7.98
CA ASN A 155 -2.78 -0.84 -8.61
C ASN A 155 -1.73 -0.30 -7.63
N GLN A 156 -2.04 0.82 -6.96
CA GLN A 156 -1.09 1.49 -6.08
C GLN A 156 -0.88 0.76 -4.74
N VAL A 157 -1.95 0.23 -4.15
CA VAL A 157 -1.89 -0.52 -2.89
C VAL A 157 -1.09 -1.81 -3.07
N THR A 158 -1.43 -2.63 -4.07
CA THR A 158 -0.79 -3.95 -4.25
C THR A 158 0.67 -3.84 -4.68
N LEU A 159 1.03 -2.85 -5.53
CA LEU A 159 2.42 -2.58 -5.90
C LEU A 159 3.33 -2.28 -4.71
N LYS A 160 2.80 -1.61 -3.68
CA LYS A 160 3.57 -1.25 -2.49
C LYS A 160 3.51 -2.34 -1.42
N VAL A 161 2.30 -2.79 -1.07
CA VAL A 161 2.08 -3.75 0.03
C VAL A 161 2.71 -5.10 -0.30
N CYS A 162 2.44 -5.67 -1.48
CA CYS A 162 2.95 -7.00 -1.82
C CYS A 162 4.48 -6.98 -2.01
N ALA A 163 5.04 -5.92 -2.59
CA ALA A 163 6.49 -5.75 -2.68
C ALA A 163 7.16 -5.71 -1.29
N ALA A 164 6.60 -4.91 -0.36
CA ALA A 164 7.10 -4.83 1.00
C ALA A 164 6.97 -6.17 1.75
N ALA A 165 5.83 -6.85 1.58
CA ALA A 165 5.57 -8.14 2.22
C ALA A 165 6.59 -9.20 1.79
N VAL A 166 6.78 -9.43 0.48
CA VAL A 166 7.71 -10.46 -0.03
C VAL A 166 9.17 -10.11 0.27
N ALA A 167 9.52 -8.81 0.33
CA ALA A 167 10.85 -8.36 0.72
C ALA A 167 11.15 -8.53 2.21
N GLY A 168 10.15 -8.85 3.05
CA GLY A 168 10.31 -9.03 4.49
C GLY A 168 10.23 -7.73 5.30
N CYS A 169 9.70 -6.66 4.71
CA CYS A 169 9.42 -5.40 5.40
C CYS A 169 8.09 -5.46 6.12
N THR A 170 7.98 -4.75 7.24
CA THR A 170 6.69 -4.42 7.85
C THR A 170 6.22 -3.05 7.39
N MET A 171 4.93 -2.74 7.54
CA MET A 171 4.40 -1.56 6.86
C MET A 171 3.22 -0.91 7.56
N VAL A 172 3.07 0.38 7.28
CA VAL A 172 1.87 1.17 7.57
C VAL A 172 1.36 1.76 6.25
N LEU A 173 0.16 1.38 5.86
CA LEU A 173 -0.53 1.91 4.68
C LEU A 173 -1.38 3.12 5.06
N LYS A 174 -1.18 4.24 4.37
CA LYS A 174 -2.08 5.39 4.36
C LYS A 174 -2.66 5.56 2.95
N PRO A 175 -3.88 5.10 2.70
CA PRO A 175 -4.55 5.37 1.42
C PRO A 175 -4.97 6.85 1.32
N SER A 176 -5.38 7.27 0.13
CA SER A 176 -6.04 8.57 0.00
C SER A 176 -7.34 8.60 0.80
N GLU A 177 -7.60 9.70 1.46
CA GLU A 177 -8.86 9.98 2.15
C GLU A 177 -10.06 10.06 1.19
N GLU A 178 -9.81 10.29 -0.09
CA GLU A 178 -10.83 10.34 -1.14
C GLU A 178 -11.29 8.94 -1.60
N SER A 179 -10.47 7.90 -1.41
CA SER A 179 -10.80 6.53 -1.79
C SER A 179 -10.24 5.52 -0.78
N PRO A 180 -10.75 5.48 0.45
CA PRO A 180 -10.23 4.66 1.52
C PRO A 180 -10.86 3.26 1.62
N LEU A 181 -12.09 3.06 1.10
CA LEU A 181 -12.87 1.84 1.32
C LEU A 181 -12.20 0.60 0.72
N ASN A 182 -11.60 0.74 -0.47
CA ASN A 182 -10.84 -0.33 -1.11
C ASN A 182 -9.66 -0.80 -0.24
N ALA A 183 -8.95 0.13 0.42
CA ALA A 183 -7.83 -0.18 1.29
C ALA A 183 -8.29 -0.80 2.63
N VAL A 184 -9.44 -0.38 3.17
CA VAL A 184 -10.08 -1.01 4.33
C VAL A 184 -10.46 -2.45 3.99
N LEU A 185 -11.10 -2.68 2.83
CA LEU A 185 -11.42 -4.01 2.35
C LEU A 185 -10.16 -4.87 2.13
N PHE A 186 -9.10 -4.27 1.59
CA PHE A 186 -7.82 -4.97 1.44
C PHE A 186 -7.19 -5.34 2.78
N ALA A 187 -7.34 -4.52 3.83
CA ALA A 187 -6.90 -4.86 5.18
C ALA A 187 -7.68 -6.04 5.77
N GLU A 188 -8.99 -6.14 5.49
CA GLU A 188 -9.78 -7.32 5.83
C GLU A 188 -9.24 -8.59 5.13
N MET A 189 -8.87 -8.48 3.85
CA MET A 189 -8.27 -9.58 3.08
C MET A 189 -6.89 -9.98 3.62
N MET A 190 -6.07 -9.02 4.04
CA MET A 190 -4.78 -9.30 4.71
C MET A 190 -4.97 -10.07 6.01
N HIS A 191 -5.98 -9.69 6.80
CA HIS A 191 -6.36 -10.40 8.03
C HIS A 191 -6.82 -11.83 7.73
N GLU A 192 -7.72 -12.00 6.78
CA GLU A 192 -8.27 -13.31 6.36
C GLU A 192 -7.18 -14.24 5.79
N ALA A 193 -6.22 -13.70 5.06
CA ALA A 193 -5.06 -14.45 4.56
C ALA A 193 -4.10 -14.91 5.66
N GLY A 194 -4.23 -14.38 6.89
CA GLY A 194 -3.47 -14.80 8.05
C GLY A 194 -2.10 -14.12 8.21
N PHE A 195 -1.95 -12.90 7.74
CA PHE A 195 -0.72 -12.13 8.00
C PHE A 195 -0.51 -11.93 9.49
N PRO A 196 0.74 -12.12 9.99
CA PRO A 196 1.03 -11.93 11.40
C PRO A 196 0.70 -10.51 11.89
N PRO A 197 0.24 -10.35 13.15
CA PRO A 197 -0.01 -9.04 13.74
C PRO A 197 1.18 -8.09 13.58
N GLY A 198 0.92 -6.84 13.20
CA GLY A 198 1.94 -5.80 13.03
C GLY A 198 2.68 -5.81 11.68
N VAL A 199 2.66 -6.90 10.90
CA VAL A 199 3.29 -6.94 9.57
C VAL A 199 2.66 -5.92 8.64
N PHE A 200 1.34 -5.86 8.62
CA PHE A 200 0.55 -4.87 7.89
C PHE A 200 -0.33 -4.07 8.86
N ASN A 201 -0.32 -2.75 8.70
CA ASN A 201 -1.18 -1.83 9.45
C ASN A 201 -1.79 -0.82 8.49
N LEU A 202 -3.02 -0.37 8.78
CA LEU A 202 -3.75 0.64 8.01
C LEU A 202 -4.18 1.79 8.92
N VAL A 203 -3.79 3.01 8.58
CA VAL A 203 -4.28 4.23 9.22
C VAL A 203 -4.79 5.18 8.14
N ASN A 204 -6.08 5.47 8.15
CA ASN A 204 -6.64 6.52 7.30
C ASN A 204 -6.24 7.89 7.83
N GLY A 205 -5.97 8.81 6.93
CA GLY A 205 -5.56 10.17 7.29
C GLY A 205 -5.31 11.03 6.07
N ASP A 206 -5.28 12.34 6.28
CA ASP A 206 -4.91 13.29 5.24
C ASP A 206 -3.40 13.40 5.03
N GLY A 207 -3.00 14.11 3.98
CA GLY A 207 -1.59 14.27 3.64
C GLY A 207 -0.84 15.14 4.64
N ALA A 208 -1.48 16.14 5.25
CA ALA A 208 -0.88 17.06 6.22
C ALA A 208 -0.76 16.44 7.62
N GLY A 209 -1.70 15.57 7.99
CA GLY A 209 -1.69 14.78 9.22
C GLY A 209 -0.85 13.52 9.09
N VAL A 210 -1.50 12.35 8.97
CA VAL A 210 -0.86 11.03 8.97
C VAL A 210 0.25 10.91 7.89
N GLY A 211 0.04 11.50 6.70
CA GLY A 211 1.06 11.49 5.65
C GLY A 211 2.37 12.16 6.06
N SER A 212 2.29 13.34 6.67
CA SER A 212 3.46 14.07 7.18
C SER A 212 4.06 13.39 8.40
N GLN A 213 3.23 12.88 9.31
CA GLN A 213 3.67 12.17 10.51
C GLN A 213 4.48 10.92 10.15
N LEU A 214 3.99 10.07 9.24
CA LEU A 214 4.73 8.91 8.74
C LEU A 214 6.05 9.29 8.08
N SER A 215 6.05 10.39 7.30
CA SER A 215 7.25 10.84 6.59
C SER A 215 8.34 11.36 7.54
N ALA A 216 7.96 11.90 8.69
CA ALA A 216 8.87 12.41 9.72
C ALA A 216 9.22 11.37 10.79
N HIS A 217 8.46 10.27 10.91
CA HIS A 217 8.56 9.35 12.04
C HIS A 217 9.95 8.71 12.14
N PRO A 218 10.63 8.76 13.31
CA PRO A 218 12.01 8.26 13.44
C PRO A 218 12.15 6.75 13.23
N ASP A 219 11.10 5.97 13.51
CA ASP A 219 11.07 4.50 13.39
C ASP A 219 10.52 4.02 12.03
N VAL A 220 10.37 4.90 11.04
CA VAL A 220 10.11 4.56 9.66
C VAL A 220 11.41 4.58 8.89
N ASP A 221 11.75 3.49 8.19
CA ASP A 221 13.01 3.32 7.46
C ASP A 221 12.87 3.69 5.98
N MET A 222 11.66 3.61 5.43
CA MET A 222 11.37 3.92 4.03
C MET A 222 9.99 4.55 3.87
N VAL A 223 9.89 5.54 2.99
CA VAL A 223 8.61 6.08 2.51
C VAL A 223 8.45 5.75 1.02
N SER A 224 7.39 5.03 0.67
CA SER A 224 6.97 4.82 -0.72
C SER A 224 5.69 5.62 -0.97
N PHE A 225 5.80 6.64 -1.80
CA PHE A 225 4.74 7.61 -2.08
C PHE A 225 4.41 7.67 -3.57
N THR A 226 3.12 7.70 -3.89
CA THR A 226 2.62 8.06 -5.21
C THR A 226 1.66 9.23 -5.07
N GLY A 227 1.88 10.30 -5.84
CA GLY A 227 1.03 11.49 -5.78
C GLY A 227 1.64 12.73 -6.43
N SER A 228 1.36 13.91 -5.88
CA SER A 228 1.80 15.17 -6.47
C SER A 228 3.30 15.43 -6.26
N THR A 229 3.93 16.10 -7.23
CA THR A 229 5.33 16.54 -7.13
C THR A 229 5.56 17.44 -5.90
N ARG A 230 4.58 18.27 -5.53
CA ARG A 230 4.67 19.12 -4.34
C ARG A 230 4.80 18.28 -3.07
N ALA A 231 3.94 17.27 -2.90
CA ALA A 231 3.99 16.39 -1.74
C ALA A 231 5.28 15.54 -1.73
N GLY A 232 5.72 15.01 -2.86
CA GLY A 232 6.97 14.26 -2.96
C GLY A 232 8.20 15.09 -2.52
N LYS A 233 8.24 16.39 -2.87
CA LYS A 233 9.31 17.29 -2.38
C LYS A 233 9.28 17.51 -0.87
N LEU A 234 8.09 17.60 -0.26
CA LEU A 234 7.93 17.74 1.19
C LEU A 234 8.36 16.47 1.91
N ILE A 235 7.92 15.30 1.41
CA ILE A 235 8.33 13.99 1.93
C ILE A 235 9.85 13.83 1.88
N SER A 236 10.49 14.14 0.74
CA SER A 236 11.95 14.03 0.60
C SER A 236 12.70 14.92 1.60
N LYS A 237 12.21 16.13 1.86
CA LYS A 237 12.79 17.01 2.86
C LYS A 237 12.66 16.46 4.27
N SER A 238 11.47 16.00 4.63
CA SER A 238 11.21 15.41 5.95
C SER A 238 11.98 14.12 6.19
N ALA A 239 12.07 13.26 5.18
CA ALA A 239 12.80 12.00 5.24
C ALA A 239 14.31 12.17 5.43
N ALA A 240 14.89 13.30 5.00
CA ALA A 240 16.32 13.58 5.09
C ALA A 240 16.82 13.63 6.54
N ASP A 241 16.01 14.09 7.49
CA ASP A 241 16.40 14.23 8.90
C ASP A 241 16.80 12.90 9.56
N THR A 242 16.27 11.78 9.06
CA THR A 242 16.57 10.43 9.55
C THR A 242 17.18 9.52 8.49
N LEU A 243 17.57 10.08 7.33
CA LEU A 243 18.17 9.35 6.20
C LEU A 243 17.30 8.19 5.69
N LYS A 244 15.95 8.31 5.79
CA LYS A 244 15.01 7.31 5.27
C LYS A 244 15.20 7.13 3.76
N ARG A 245 15.01 5.92 3.30
CA ARG A 245 14.84 5.67 1.87
C ARG A 245 13.53 6.29 1.38
N VAL A 246 13.55 6.87 0.19
CA VAL A 246 12.37 7.48 -0.42
C VAL A 246 12.21 6.93 -1.84
N HIS A 247 11.03 6.37 -2.12
CA HIS A 247 10.61 5.98 -3.45
C HIS A 247 9.39 6.81 -3.84
N LEU A 248 9.49 7.53 -4.96
CA LEU A 248 8.49 8.51 -5.39
C LEU A 248 7.99 8.21 -6.79
N GLU A 249 6.68 8.04 -6.92
CA GLU A 249 5.96 8.06 -8.20
C GLU A 249 5.16 9.35 -8.27
N LEU A 250 5.55 10.25 -9.15
CA LEU A 250 5.03 11.62 -9.18
C LEU A 250 4.33 11.95 -10.50
N GLY A 251 3.68 13.12 -10.52
CA GLY A 251 2.98 13.60 -11.70
C GLY A 251 3.90 13.89 -12.88
N GLY A 252 3.38 13.66 -14.07
CA GLY A 252 4.05 13.95 -15.34
C GLY A 252 3.03 14.30 -16.42
N LYS A 253 3.54 14.76 -17.57
CA LYS A 253 2.78 15.02 -18.79
C LYS A 253 3.57 14.45 -19.97
N GLY A 254 3.38 13.14 -20.23
CA GLY A 254 3.90 12.49 -21.41
C GLY A 254 3.19 13.01 -22.67
N ALA A 255 3.92 13.12 -23.78
CA ALA A 255 3.32 13.45 -25.06
C ALA A 255 2.65 12.22 -25.67
N THR A 256 1.44 12.40 -26.22
CA THR A 256 0.82 11.44 -27.12
C THR A 256 1.16 11.89 -28.54
N LEU A 257 1.84 11.03 -29.29
CA LEU A 257 2.20 11.29 -30.69
C LEU A 257 1.28 10.50 -31.60
N VAL A 258 0.49 11.22 -32.40
CA VAL A 258 -0.42 10.64 -33.40
C VAL A 258 0.12 10.98 -34.79
N PHE A 259 0.54 9.98 -35.54
CA PHE A 259 1.03 10.15 -36.92
C PHE A 259 -0.13 10.14 -37.88
N ALA A 260 0.11 10.67 -39.11
CA ALA A 260 -0.92 10.83 -40.14
C ALA A 260 -1.52 9.49 -40.63
N ASP A 261 -0.84 8.39 -40.41
CA ASP A 261 -1.23 7.04 -40.80
C ASP A 261 -1.82 6.23 -39.61
N ALA A 262 -2.10 6.88 -38.47
CA ALA A 262 -2.78 6.24 -37.35
C ALA A 262 -4.23 5.86 -37.74
N ASP A 263 -4.68 4.70 -37.28
CA ASP A 263 -6.08 4.29 -37.44
C ASP A 263 -6.95 5.14 -36.51
N GLU A 264 -7.82 6.00 -37.09
CA GLU A 264 -8.73 6.86 -36.34
C GLU A 264 -9.81 6.10 -35.52
N LYS A 265 -9.95 4.78 -35.77
CA LYS A 265 -10.93 3.91 -35.12
C LYS A 265 -10.34 2.98 -34.08
N ALA A 266 -9.02 3.04 -33.86
CA ALA A 266 -8.31 2.19 -32.91
C ALA A 266 -8.35 2.71 -31.46
#